data_8498196ed3bd8ca33c8fc632f84851d7
#
_entry.id   8498196ed3bd8ca33c8fc632f84851d7
#
_cell.length_a   1.000
_cell.length_b   1.000
_cell.length_c   1.000
_cell.angle_alpha   90.00
_cell.angle_beta   90.00
_cell.angle_gamma   90.00
#
_symmetry.space_group_name_H-M   'P 1'
#
loop_
_entity.id
_entity.type
_entity.pdbx_description
1 polymer ?
#
loop_
_entity_poly.entity_id
_entity_poly.type
_entity_poly.pdbx_seq_one_letter_code
_entity_poly.pdbx_strand_id
1 'polypeptide(L)'
;MEAIGAKKSEIRIKSLRALELVGLKGKIRNYPDELSGGEQQRVAIARAIVNEPKILLCDEPTGNLDPEMSMEIMKVLETINDETKTTIIMATHDQNIVNQMSKRVIVLKDGRLVNDYEKGKYVNEDI
;
A
#
# COMPACT_ATOMS: atom_id res chain seq x y z
N MET A 1 -18.03 -1.36 6.31
CA MET A 1 -17.68 -2.69 5.77
C MET A 1 -18.76 -3.69 6.11
N GLU A 2 -19.31 -4.34 5.11
CA GLU A 2 -20.18 -5.47 5.31
C GLU A 2 -19.51 -6.71 4.72
N ALA A 3 -19.15 -7.67 5.57
CA ALA A 3 -18.61 -8.96 5.15
C ALA A 3 -19.69 -10.02 5.34
N ILE A 4 -19.86 -10.89 4.36
CA ILE A 4 -20.83 -11.98 4.41
C ILE A 4 -20.53 -12.87 5.63
N GLY A 5 -21.49 -13.00 6.55
CA GLY A 5 -21.37 -13.82 7.74
C GLY A 5 -20.60 -13.21 8.90
N ALA A 6 -20.08 -11.98 8.78
CA ALA A 6 -19.37 -11.32 9.87
C ALA A 6 -20.34 -10.66 10.86
N LYS A 7 -20.06 -10.79 12.16
CA LYS A 7 -20.80 -10.10 13.21
C LYS A 7 -20.36 -8.66 13.30
N LYS A 8 -21.27 -7.75 13.77
CA LYS A 8 -20.95 -6.31 13.94
C LYS A 8 -19.69 -6.10 14.79
N SER A 9 -19.48 -6.88 15.84
CA SER A 9 -18.29 -6.80 16.68
C SER A 9 -17.01 -7.16 15.93
N GLU A 10 -17.06 -8.17 15.05
CA GLU A 10 -15.91 -8.57 14.22
C GLU A 10 -15.58 -7.50 13.18
N ILE A 11 -16.60 -6.93 12.55
CA ILE A 11 -16.43 -5.84 11.58
C ILE A 11 -15.73 -4.65 12.24
N ARG A 12 -16.19 -4.28 13.42
CA ARG A 12 -15.61 -3.15 14.17
C ARG A 12 -14.14 -3.40 14.52
N ILE A 13 -13.82 -4.59 15.03
CA ILE A 13 -12.46 -4.95 15.42
C ILE A 13 -11.54 -4.94 14.20
N LYS A 14 -11.95 -5.55 13.11
CA LYS A 14 -11.16 -5.58 11.87
C LYS A 14 -10.95 -4.19 11.27
N SER A 15 -11.98 -3.35 11.30
CA SER A 15 -11.90 -1.97 10.82
C SER A 15 -10.93 -1.14 11.66
N LEU A 16 -11.01 -1.24 12.98
CA LEU A 16 -10.10 -0.55 13.89
C LEU A 16 -8.66 -1.01 13.71
N ARG A 17 -8.44 -2.31 13.56
CA ARG A 17 -7.11 -2.86 13.30
C ARG A 17 -6.53 -2.34 11.99
N ALA A 18 -7.34 -2.31 10.93
CA ALA A 18 -6.89 -1.79 9.64
C ALA A 18 -6.50 -0.31 9.73
N LEU A 19 -7.29 0.51 10.42
CA LEU A 19 -6.98 1.92 10.63
C LEU A 19 -5.71 2.11 11.47
N GLU A 20 -5.52 1.27 12.46
CA GLU A 20 -4.29 1.29 13.27
C GLU A 20 -3.06 0.95 12.44
N LEU A 21 -3.14 -0.08 11.60
CA LEU A 21 -2.03 -0.49 10.72
C LEU A 21 -1.60 0.63 9.76
N VAL A 22 -2.55 1.44 9.29
CA VAL A 22 -2.23 2.56 8.39
C VAL A 22 -1.97 3.87 9.14
N GLY A 23 -1.99 3.86 10.48
CA GLY A 23 -1.68 5.04 11.28
C GLY A 23 -2.81 6.05 11.41
N LEU A 24 -4.06 5.64 11.25
CA LEU A 24 -5.23 6.53 11.29
C LEU A 24 -6.17 6.28 12.46
N LYS A 25 -5.70 5.65 13.53
CA LYS A 25 -6.54 5.34 14.69
C LYS A 25 -7.27 6.57 15.26
N GLY A 26 -6.61 7.73 15.27
CA GLY A 26 -7.20 8.98 15.76
C GLY A 26 -8.15 9.67 14.78
N LYS A 27 -8.32 9.16 13.58
CA LYS A 27 -9.11 9.78 12.50
C LYS A 27 -10.38 9.01 12.15
N ILE A 28 -10.77 8.03 12.94
CA ILE A 28 -11.89 7.12 12.63
C ILE A 28 -13.24 7.82 12.49
N ARG A 29 -13.39 9.03 13.06
CA ARG A 29 -14.63 9.80 13.02
C ARG A 29 -14.59 10.96 12.03
N ASN A 30 -13.49 11.16 11.32
CA ASN A 30 -13.37 12.20 10.32
C ASN A 30 -14.00 11.79 9.00
N TYR A 31 -14.58 12.76 8.30
CA TYR A 31 -15.07 12.55 6.96
C TYR A 31 -13.90 12.61 5.96
N PRO A 32 -14.03 11.96 4.77
CA PRO A 32 -12.92 11.93 3.79
C PRO A 32 -12.41 13.31 3.38
N ASP A 33 -13.27 14.32 3.29
CA ASP A 33 -12.89 15.68 2.91
C ASP A 33 -12.12 16.44 4.00
N GLU A 34 -12.13 15.92 5.24
CA GLU A 34 -11.36 16.46 6.35
C GLU A 34 -9.93 15.91 6.40
N LEU A 35 -9.59 14.98 5.50
CA LEU A 35 -8.31 14.28 5.51
C LEU A 35 -7.36 14.86 4.46
N SER A 36 -6.05 14.83 4.76
CA SER A 36 -5.01 15.16 3.78
C SER A 36 -4.97 14.11 2.66
N GLY A 37 -4.26 14.40 1.57
CA GLY A 37 -4.07 13.45 0.47
C GLY A 37 -3.44 12.14 0.93
N GLY A 38 -2.42 12.23 1.78
CA GLY A 38 -1.76 11.05 2.36
C GLY A 38 -2.69 10.25 3.26
N GLU A 39 -3.51 10.93 4.07
CA GLU A 39 -4.49 10.27 4.92
C GLU A 39 -5.59 9.61 4.11
N GLN A 40 -6.05 10.23 3.03
CA GLN A 40 -7.01 9.63 2.11
C GLN A 40 -6.44 8.36 1.47
N GLN A 41 -5.16 8.38 1.09
CA GLN A 41 -4.48 7.20 0.54
C GLN A 41 -4.38 6.09 1.60
N ARG A 42 -4.11 6.44 2.84
CA ARG A 42 -4.08 5.48 3.95
C ARG A 42 -5.46 4.84 4.18
N VAL A 43 -6.53 5.63 4.07
CA VAL A 43 -7.90 5.08 4.15
C VAL A 43 -8.15 4.07 3.02
N ALA A 44 -7.71 4.39 1.81
CA ALA A 44 -7.85 3.48 0.67
C ALA A 44 -7.11 2.16 0.93
N ILE A 45 -5.90 2.22 1.49
CA ILE A 45 -5.14 1.03 1.87
C ILE A 45 -5.86 0.25 2.97
N ALA A 46 -6.35 0.93 4.01
CA ALA A 46 -7.08 0.28 5.10
C ALA A 46 -8.31 -0.47 4.58
N ARG A 47 -9.05 0.11 3.64
CA ARG A 47 -10.20 -0.54 3.01
C ARG A 47 -9.78 -1.81 2.27
N ALA A 48 -8.64 -1.78 1.62
CA ALA A 48 -8.15 -2.94 0.87
C ALA A 48 -7.70 -4.08 1.78
N ILE A 49 -7.20 -3.79 2.99
CA ILE A 49 -6.66 -4.80 3.90
C ILE A 49 -7.62 -5.27 4.99
N VAL A 50 -8.78 -4.63 5.12
CA VAL A 50 -9.72 -4.91 6.21
C VAL A 50 -10.17 -6.37 6.25
N ASN A 51 -10.27 -7.03 5.10
CA ASN A 51 -10.64 -8.44 5.00
C ASN A 51 -9.46 -9.41 5.06
N GLU A 52 -8.30 -8.90 5.46
CA GLU A 52 -7.08 -9.71 5.63
C GLU A 52 -6.69 -10.49 4.35
N PRO A 53 -6.54 -9.80 3.20
CA PRO A 53 -6.19 -10.48 1.95
C PRO A 53 -4.79 -11.08 2.00
N LYS A 54 -4.55 -12.10 1.22
CA LYS A 54 -3.21 -12.67 1.06
C LYS A 54 -2.34 -11.85 0.12
N ILE A 55 -2.97 -11.15 -0.82
CA ILE A 55 -2.29 -10.33 -1.83
C ILE A 55 -2.95 -8.96 -1.88
N LEU A 56 -2.13 -7.91 -1.83
CA LEU A 56 -2.55 -6.53 -2.01
C LEU A 56 -1.94 -6.00 -3.30
N LEU A 57 -2.79 -5.51 -4.20
CA LEU A 57 -2.35 -4.90 -5.45
C LEU A 57 -2.41 -3.38 -5.31
N CYS A 58 -1.30 -2.71 -5.58
CA CYS A 58 -1.20 -1.26 -5.53
C CYS A 58 -0.78 -0.74 -6.90
N ASP A 59 -1.56 0.19 -7.45
CA ASP A 59 -1.26 0.83 -8.72
C ASP A 59 -0.89 2.29 -8.46
N GLU A 60 0.39 2.61 -8.62
CA GLU A 60 0.93 3.96 -8.36
C GLU A 60 0.45 4.56 -7.03
N PRO A 61 0.67 3.88 -5.89
CA PRO A 61 0.10 4.32 -4.62
C PRO A 61 0.63 5.66 -4.11
N THR A 62 1.72 6.16 -4.69
CA THR A 62 2.34 7.43 -4.30
C THR A 62 2.29 8.48 -5.40
N GLY A 63 1.53 8.24 -6.47
CA GLY A 63 1.57 9.05 -7.69
C GLY A 63 1.23 10.53 -7.53
N ASN A 64 0.39 10.89 -6.56
CA ASN A 64 -0.04 12.27 -6.33
C ASN A 64 0.51 12.87 -5.04
N LEU A 65 1.53 12.25 -4.45
CA LEU A 65 2.07 12.66 -3.17
C LEU A 65 3.48 13.24 -3.34
N ASP A 66 3.85 14.16 -2.44
CA ASP A 66 5.23 14.65 -2.38
C ASP A 66 6.18 13.55 -1.89
N PRO A 67 7.51 13.71 -2.03
CA PRO A 67 8.45 12.65 -1.65
C PRO A 67 8.37 12.20 -0.20
N GLU A 68 8.12 13.13 0.73
CA GLU A 68 8.02 12.80 2.15
C GLU A 68 6.79 11.94 2.43
N MET A 69 5.63 12.34 1.91
CA MET A 69 4.39 11.60 2.05
C MET A 69 4.45 10.26 1.32
N SER A 70 5.12 10.21 0.18
CA SER A 70 5.34 8.97 -0.55
C SER A 70 6.09 7.94 0.30
N MET A 71 7.13 8.37 1.00
CA MET A 71 7.88 7.47 1.89
C MET A 71 7.06 7.03 3.09
N GLU A 72 6.19 7.88 3.61
CA GLU A 72 5.28 7.49 4.68
C GLU A 72 4.32 6.39 4.22
N ILE A 73 3.77 6.50 3.01
CA ILE A 73 2.91 5.47 2.43
C ILE A 73 3.70 4.17 2.22
N MET A 74 4.93 4.26 1.75
CA MET A 74 5.76 3.06 1.59
C MET A 74 6.04 2.36 2.93
N LYS A 75 6.25 3.12 4.01
CA LYS A 75 6.39 2.56 5.36
C LYS A 75 5.11 1.86 5.83
N VAL A 76 3.96 2.42 5.52
CA VAL A 76 2.67 1.78 5.82
C VAL A 76 2.58 0.43 5.12
N LEU A 77 2.90 0.38 3.85
CA LEU A 77 2.88 -0.87 3.08
C LEU A 77 3.88 -1.89 3.63
N GLU A 78 5.06 -1.45 4.00
CA GLU A 78 6.06 -2.32 4.63
C GLU A 78 5.58 -2.90 5.96
N THR A 79 4.96 -2.08 6.79
CA THR A 79 4.38 -2.50 8.07
C THR A 79 3.30 -3.58 7.85
N ILE A 80 2.43 -3.37 6.88
CA ILE A 80 1.39 -4.34 6.53
C ILE A 80 2.02 -5.67 6.11
N ASN A 81 3.01 -5.62 5.24
CA ASN A 81 3.72 -6.83 4.80
C ASN A 81 4.37 -7.57 5.98
N ASP A 82 5.05 -6.84 6.86
CA ASP A 82 5.76 -7.44 7.98
C ASP A 82 4.80 -8.03 9.03
N GLU A 83 3.75 -7.31 9.39
CA GLU A 83 2.86 -7.73 10.47
C GLU A 83 1.79 -8.73 10.05
N THR A 84 1.27 -8.60 8.84
CA THR A 84 0.17 -9.47 8.37
C THR A 84 0.60 -10.53 7.37
N LYS A 85 1.86 -10.50 6.95
CA LYS A 85 2.41 -11.40 5.91
C LYS A 85 1.65 -11.32 4.59
N THR A 86 0.95 -10.21 4.36
CA THR A 86 0.32 -9.94 3.07
C THR A 86 1.39 -9.72 2.01
N THR A 87 1.27 -10.42 0.89
CA THR A 87 2.13 -10.18 -0.25
C THR A 87 1.66 -8.92 -0.96
N ILE A 88 2.57 -7.98 -1.21
CA ILE A 88 2.25 -6.71 -1.86
C ILE A 88 2.88 -6.69 -3.25
N ILE A 89 2.05 -6.45 -4.26
CA ILE A 89 2.49 -6.25 -5.63
C ILE A 89 2.18 -4.81 -6.00
N MET A 90 3.20 -4.03 -6.30
CA MET A 90 3.04 -2.61 -6.59
C MET A 90 3.52 -2.30 -8.01
N ALA A 91 2.66 -1.65 -8.78
CA ALA A 91 3.03 -1.10 -10.07
C ALA A 91 3.44 0.36 -9.87
N THR A 92 4.65 0.70 -10.28
CA THR A 92 5.16 2.07 -10.19
C THR A 92 6.22 2.31 -11.26
N HIS A 93 6.36 3.58 -11.66
CA HIS A 93 7.46 4.04 -12.48
C HIS A 93 8.42 4.95 -11.70
N ASP A 94 8.22 5.07 -10.38
CA ASP A 94 9.05 5.92 -9.53
C ASP A 94 10.35 5.20 -9.17
N GLN A 95 11.40 5.58 -9.87
CA GLN A 95 12.74 5.02 -9.72
C GLN A 95 13.31 5.18 -8.31
N ASN A 96 13.05 6.33 -7.68
CA ASN A 96 13.55 6.60 -6.33
C ASN A 96 12.94 5.66 -5.30
N ILE A 97 11.65 5.42 -5.39
CA ILE A 97 10.94 4.50 -4.49
C ILE A 97 11.46 3.08 -4.67
N VAL A 98 11.56 2.62 -5.91
CA VAL A 98 12.05 1.28 -6.21
C VAL A 98 13.44 1.07 -5.63
N ASN A 99 14.34 2.03 -5.83
CA ASN A 99 15.72 1.93 -5.35
C ASN A 99 15.81 1.99 -3.82
N GLN A 100 15.00 2.82 -3.17
CA GLN A 100 15.02 2.95 -1.71
C GLN A 100 14.44 1.73 -1.00
N MET A 101 13.42 1.12 -1.56
CA MET A 101 12.76 -0.03 -0.93
C MET A 101 13.59 -1.32 -0.99
N SER A 102 14.43 -1.46 -1.98
CA SER A 102 15.31 -2.64 -2.15
C SER A 102 14.57 -3.97 -2.12
N LYS A 103 13.39 -4.01 -2.71
CA LYS A 103 12.58 -5.22 -2.86
C LYS A 103 12.78 -5.82 -4.25
N ARG A 104 12.20 -7.00 -4.48
CA ARG A 104 12.23 -7.62 -5.81
C ARG A 104 11.58 -6.70 -6.84
N VAL A 105 12.22 -6.53 -7.98
CA VAL A 105 11.74 -5.68 -9.07
C VAL A 105 11.60 -6.50 -10.34
N ILE A 106 10.39 -6.48 -10.88
CA ILE A 106 10.11 -7.07 -12.19
C ILE A 106 9.91 -5.91 -13.16
N VAL A 107 10.73 -5.85 -14.20
CA VAL A 107 10.66 -4.79 -15.20
C VAL A 107 9.91 -5.29 -16.41
N LEU A 108 8.84 -4.57 -16.75
CA LEU A 108 8.01 -4.88 -17.93
C LEU A 108 8.19 -3.80 -18.98
N LYS A 109 8.28 -4.22 -20.23
CA LYS A 109 8.33 -3.32 -21.39
C LYS A 109 7.53 -3.93 -22.53
N ASP A 110 6.60 -3.15 -23.07
CA ASP A 110 5.75 -3.57 -24.19
C ASP A 110 5.06 -4.93 -23.94
N GLY A 111 4.58 -5.13 -22.70
CA GLY A 111 3.88 -6.34 -22.31
C GLY A 111 4.78 -7.55 -22.08
N ARG A 112 6.08 -7.37 -22.04
CA ARG A 112 7.05 -8.44 -21.85
C ARG A 112 7.91 -8.20 -20.63
N LEU A 113 8.29 -9.30 -19.95
CA LEU A 113 9.25 -9.27 -18.86
C LEU A 113 10.65 -9.09 -19.45
N VAL A 114 11.34 -8.00 -19.10
CA VAL A 114 12.71 -7.73 -19.56
C VAL A 114 13.75 -7.98 -18.50
N ASN A 115 13.44 -7.75 -17.22
CA ASN A 115 14.36 -8.00 -16.12
C ASN A 115 13.61 -8.40 -14.85
N ASP A 116 14.28 -9.17 -13.99
CA ASP A 116 13.78 -9.59 -12.68
C ASP A 116 14.95 -9.51 -11.70
N TYR A 117 14.96 -8.47 -10.85
CA TYR A 117 16.00 -8.24 -9.86
C TYR A 117 15.50 -8.64 -8.48
N GLU A 118 16.25 -9.48 -7.77
CA GLU A 118 15.87 -9.88 -6.41
C GLU A 118 15.88 -8.72 -5.42
N LYS A 119 16.82 -7.78 -5.59
CA LYS A 119 16.91 -6.57 -4.76
C LYS A 119 17.06 -5.37 -5.65
N GLY A 120 16.06 -4.52 -5.55
CA GLY A 120 15.76 -3.44 -6.42
C GLY A 120 16.88 -2.63 -7.04
N LYS A 121 16.98 -2.74 -8.34
CA LYS A 121 17.54 -1.70 -9.18
C LYS A 121 16.52 -1.39 -10.25
N TYR A 122 16.23 -0.11 -10.37
CA TYR A 122 15.49 0.40 -11.50
C TYR A 122 16.36 1.46 -12.16
N VAL A 123 16.90 1.15 -13.33
CA VAL A 123 17.76 2.06 -14.09
C VAL A 123 17.12 2.37 -15.44
N ASN A 124 17.42 3.55 -16.01
CA ASN A 124 16.83 3.98 -17.27
C ASN A 124 17.08 3.02 -18.43
N GLU A 125 18.14 2.24 -18.33
CA GLU A 125 18.50 1.24 -19.33
C GLU A 125 17.49 0.09 -19.45
N ASP A 126 16.69 -0.10 -18.42
CA ASP A 126 15.67 -1.15 -18.39
C ASP A 126 14.40 -0.76 -19.14
N ILE A 127 14.29 0.49 -19.56
CA ILE A 127 13.06 1.01 -20.17
C ILE A 127 13.24 1.14 -21.68
#